data_476500de306b7e45bd70184fad06e27f
#
_entry.id   476500de306b7e45bd70184fad06e27f
#
_cell.length_a   1.000
_cell.length_b   1.000
_cell.length_c   1.000
_cell.angle_alpha   90.00
_cell.angle_beta   90.00
_cell.angle_gamma   90.00
#
_symmetry.space_group_name_H-M   'P 1'
#
loop_
_entity.id
_entity.type
_entity.pdbx_description
1 polymer ?
#
loop_
_entity_poly.entity_id
_entity_poly.type
_entity_poly.pdbx_seq_one_letter_code
_entity_poly.pdbx_strand_id
1 'polypeptide(L)'
;MTDAVVTASTQVLAHVPGLAEHGSKPRRELPRSEEVAANFAAALRSYDDAVAYGPHQAYVNALHPRDLPPRPWVGAGLPGASRFAPAGEIMPEDEFLGLMAVLDDFGLLTISDAAADRAGAALAGHPLAKRLDLDRLDKARGDVEAVAAEPGATRIGNRGAMRCGEQFDESLLSVVLLDNLSAKATATLALLHLLDKTDVDPLSIPYVLGCGEEAIGDRYQRGGGNMGKTVAEKGGLLQASGADIKNFCAAPVPALVMAGALVAAGVFERVAVVAGGSMAKLGMKFQGHLKHGLPVLEDVLGGAAALVERADSGRAGPRIRLDAVGRHTVAAGGAQAQVMQALALEPLSRLGLPFSSIDDFATELHNPEITEPQGSGNVPDRNYRTIAALAVKAGDIERADMAEFVEKHGMPGYAPTQGHLASSLCYLPHAVERLTSGDAERVMLIAKGSLFLGRMSQLSDGMSVLLERGS
;
A
#
# COMPACT_ATOMS: atom_id res chain seq x y z
N MET A 1 8.59 -30.39 -3.94
CA MET A 1 7.94 -29.07 -4.05
C MET A 1 8.91 -28.17 -4.76
N THR A 2 8.46 -27.45 -5.76
CA THR A 2 9.28 -26.47 -6.47
C THR A 2 9.34 -25.18 -5.64
N ASP A 3 10.49 -24.51 -5.60
CA ASP A 3 10.58 -23.23 -4.89
C ASP A 3 9.70 -22.16 -5.58
N ALA A 4 9.15 -21.27 -4.80
CA ALA A 4 8.44 -20.08 -5.28
C ALA A 4 9.34 -18.85 -5.15
N VAL A 5 9.32 -17.99 -6.16
CA VAL A 5 10.11 -16.76 -6.23
C VAL A 5 9.22 -15.55 -6.46
N VAL A 6 9.65 -14.38 -6.00
CA VAL A 6 9.02 -13.09 -6.35
C VAL A 6 9.76 -12.54 -7.57
N THR A 7 9.15 -12.60 -8.73
CA THR A 7 9.80 -12.20 -9.98
C THR A 7 9.66 -10.71 -10.30
N ALA A 8 8.67 -10.05 -9.72
CA ALA A 8 8.47 -8.61 -9.87
C ALA A 8 7.64 -8.03 -8.73
N SER A 9 7.84 -6.74 -8.47
CA SER A 9 6.99 -5.95 -7.59
C SER A 9 6.91 -4.51 -8.07
N THR A 10 5.76 -3.87 -7.85
CA THR A 10 5.47 -2.48 -8.21
C THR A 10 4.78 -1.77 -7.06
N GLN A 11 5.01 -0.45 -6.98
CA GLN A 11 4.44 0.45 -5.99
C GLN A 11 4.03 1.74 -6.69
N VAL A 12 2.84 2.24 -6.41
CA VAL A 12 2.33 3.48 -6.97
C VAL A 12 1.76 4.38 -5.89
N LEU A 13 1.78 5.66 -6.13
CA LEU A 13 1.07 6.67 -5.34
C LEU A 13 0.13 7.45 -6.26
N ALA A 14 -1.03 7.81 -5.75
CA ALA A 14 -1.87 8.84 -6.32
C ALA A 14 -1.91 10.02 -5.35
N HIS A 15 -1.41 11.17 -5.77
CA HIS A 15 -1.52 12.41 -4.99
C HIS A 15 -2.90 13.00 -5.21
N VAL A 16 -3.71 12.99 -4.15
CA VAL A 16 -5.15 13.28 -4.21
C VAL A 16 -5.59 14.24 -3.10
N PRO A 17 -5.03 15.46 -3.07
CA PRO A 17 -5.34 16.43 -2.01
C PRO A 17 -6.83 16.79 -1.96
N GLY A 18 -7.52 16.83 -3.10
CA GLY A 18 -8.97 17.07 -3.15
C GLY A 18 -9.81 15.92 -2.57
N LEU A 19 -9.29 14.68 -2.52
CA LEU A 19 -9.95 13.57 -1.83
C LEU A 19 -9.65 13.54 -0.33
N ALA A 20 -8.64 14.26 0.14
CA ALA A 20 -8.21 14.19 1.54
C ALA A 20 -9.30 14.67 2.52
N GLU A 21 -10.15 15.64 2.12
CA GLU A 21 -11.28 16.09 2.93
C GLU A 21 -12.33 14.99 3.18
N HIS A 22 -12.41 14.00 2.29
CA HIS A 22 -13.34 12.87 2.36
C HIS A 22 -12.81 11.70 3.18
N GLY A 23 -11.57 11.76 3.66
CA GLY A 23 -11.06 10.77 4.62
C GLY A 23 -11.96 10.64 5.84
N SER A 24 -11.97 9.49 6.47
CA SER A 24 -12.92 9.19 7.60
C SER A 24 -12.85 10.21 8.73
N LYS A 25 -11.68 10.76 9.03
CA LYS A 25 -11.53 11.76 10.10
C LYS A 25 -11.79 13.17 9.60
N PRO A 26 -11.19 13.65 8.51
CA PRO A 26 -11.49 14.98 7.97
C PRO A 26 -12.97 15.19 7.72
N ARG A 27 -13.64 14.28 7.03
CA ARG A 27 -15.09 14.35 6.75
C ARG A 27 -15.94 14.55 8.00
N ARG A 28 -15.54 13.98 9.13
CA ARG A 28 -16.26 14.13 10.40
C ARG A 28 -15.92 15.43 11.11
N GLU A 29 -14.67 15.86 11.06
CA GLU A 29 -14.15 16.97 11.88
C GLU A 29 -14.21 18.34 11.17
N LEU A 30 -13.95 18.39 9.85
CA LEU A 30 -13.93 19.66 9.12
C LEU A 30 -15.27 20.42 9.16
N PRO A 31 -16.45 19.76 9.03
CA PRO A 31 -17.73 20.47 9.09
C PRO A 31 -18.04 21.11 10.47
N ARG A 32 -17.25 20.80 11.50
CA ARG A 32 -17.45 21.30 12.87
C ARG A 32 -16.82 22.65 13.12
N SER A 33 -15.89 23.09 12.25
CA SER A 33 -15.15 24.34 12.40
C SER A 33 -14.65 24.86 11.07
N GLU A 34 -15.16 26.04 10.66
CA GLU A 34 -14.71 26.73 9.45
C GLU A 34 -13.19 27.05 9.50
N GLU A 35 -12.69 27.43 10.66
CA GLU A 35 -11.26 27.70 10.87
C GLU A 35 -10.42 26.45 10.62
N VAL A 36 -10.83 25.30 11.18
CA VAL A 36 -10.09 24.03 10.97
C VAL A 36 -10.18 23.62 9.50
N ALA A 37 -11.32 23.80 8.85
CA ALA A 37 -11.48 23.49 7.42
C ALA A 37 -10.59 24.38 6.54
N ALA A 38 -10.54 25.69 6.84
CA ALA A 38 -9.66 26.63 6.12
C ALA A 38 -8.18 26.29 6.32
N ASN A 39 -7.76 25.99 7.55
CA ASN A 39 -6.39 25.59 7.86
C ASN A 39 -6.01 24.25 7.20
N PHE A 40 -6.95 23.30 7.14
CA PHE A 40 -6.75 22.03 6.43
C PHE A 40 -6.53 22.27 4.94
N ALA A 41 -7.39 23.05 4.30
CA ALA A 41 -7.28 23.36 2.88
C ALA A 41 -5.97 24.11 2.54
N ALA A 42 -5.54 25.04 3.39
CA ALA A 42 -4.28 25.77 3.24
C ALA A 42 -3.03 24.89 3.45
N ALA A 43 -3.17 23.76 4.15
CA ALA A 43 -2.07 22.86 4.44
C ALA A 43 -1.96 21.69 3.44
N LEU A 44 -2.81 21.62 2.41
CA LEU A 44 -2.69 20.63 1.34
C LEU A 44 -1.47 20.95 0.46
N ARG A 45 -0.75 19.93 0.06
CA ARG A 45 0.47 20.07 -0.75
C ARG A 45 0.17 20.27 -2.23
N SER A 46 1.07 20.93 -2.93
CA SER A 46 1.12 20.89 -4.39
C SER A 46 1.57 19.51 -4.90
N TYR A 47 1.30 19.24 -6.17
CA TYR A 47 1.77 18.01 -6.80
C TYR A 47 3.31 17.94 -6.84
N ASP A 48 3.95 19.07 -7.15
CA ASP A 48 5.41 19.14 -7.21
C ASP A 48 6.05 18.87 -5.83
N ASP A 49 5.47 19.42 -4.75
CA ASP A 49 5.91 19.11 -3.38
C ASP A 49 5.73 17.63 -3.04
N ALA A 50 4.64 17.01 -3.48
CA ALA A 50 4.39 15.59 -3.26
C ALA A 50 5.37 14.71 -4.05
N VAL A 51 5.70 15.07 -5.30
CA VAL A 51 6.71 14.36 -6.10
C VAL A 51 8.11 14.55 -5.50
N ALA A 52 8.47 15.77 -5.11
CA ALA A 52 9.78 16.05 -4.55
C ALA A 52 10.00 15.52 -3.13
N TYR A 53 8.97 15.01 -2.47
CA TYR A 53 9.05 14.52 -1.11
C TYR A 53 9.81 13.18 -1.04
N GLY A 54 10.95 13.16 -0.35
CA GLY A 54 11.87 12.02 -0.29
C GLY A 54 11.21 10.68 0.04
N PRO A 55 10.33 10.58 1.06
CA PRO A 55 9.60 9.35 1.35
C PRO A 55 8.76 8.80 0.19
N HIS A 56 8.19 9.67 -0.65
CA HIS A 56 7.44 9.23 -1.84
C HIS A 56 8.37 8.64 -2.90
N GLN A 57 9.55 9.25 -3.09
CA GLN A 57 10.56 8.74 -4.02
C GLN A 57 11.12 7.39 -3.54
N ALA A 58 11.29 7.20 -2.23
CA ALA A 58 11.64 5.89 -1.67
C ALA A 58 10.50 4.88 -1.87
N TYR A 59 9.22 5.29 -1.74
CA TYR A 59 8.07 4.41 -1.92
C TYR A 59 7.98 3.86 -3.35
N VAL A 60 8.23 4.68 -4.36
CA VAL A 60 8.23 4.24 -5.77
C VAL A 60 9.57 3.68 -6.25
N ASN A 61 10.51 3.43 -5.33
CA ASN A 61 11.83 2.85 -5.58
C ASN A 61 12.75 3.70 -6.47
N ALA A 62 12.65 5.03 -6.36
CA ALA A 62 13.58 5.95 -7.03
C ALA A 62 14.90 6.09 -6.26
N LEU A 63 14.89 5.86 -4.94
CA LEU A 63 16.06 5.76 -4.10
C LEU A 63 15.82 4.71 -3.00
N HIS A 64 16.91 4.11 -2.50
CA HIS A 64 16.81 3.20 -1.37
C HIS A 64 16.43 3.97 -0.09
N PRO A 65 15.58 3.43 0.80
CA PRO A 65 15.15 4.16 2.00
C PRO A 65 16.30 4.63 2.91
N ARG A 66 17.43 3.91 2.97
CA ARG A 66 18.62 4.34 3.74
C ARG A 66 19.33 5.54 3.14
N ASP A 67 19.07 5.85 1.85
CA ASP A 67 19.67 7.01 1.16
C ASP A 67 18.84 8.28 1.36
N LEU A 68 17.73 8.19 2.10
CA LEU A 68 16.96 9.37 2.49
C LEU A 68 17.85 10.34 3.30
N PRO A 69 17.85 11.64 2.96
CA PRO A 69 18.62 12.61 3.74
C PRO A 69 18.13 12.67 5.20
N PRO A 70 18.93 13.23 6.11
CA PRO A 70 18.44 13.49 7.46
C PRO A 70 17.17 14.33 7.47
N ARG A 71 16.23 14.01 8.38
CA ARG A 71 15.01 14.77 8.59
C ARG A 71 15.30 16.21 9.06
N PRO A 72 14.41 17.19 8.79
CA PRO A 72 13.07 17.04 8.21
C PRO A 72 13.09 16.89 6.68
N TRP A 73 12.22 16.02 6.15
CA TRP A 73 12.00 15.88 4.71
C TRP A 73 10.96 16.89 4.18
N VAL A 74 10.01 17.30 5.04
CA VAL A 74 9.05 18.37 4.72
C VAL A 74 9.80 19.65 4.43
N GLY A 75 9.50 20.27 3.27
CA GLY A 75 10.16 21.49 2.80
C GLY A 75 11.58 21.31 2.26
N ALA A 76 12.11 20.07 2.27
CA ALA A 76 13.42 19.70 1.73
C ALA A 76 13.23 18.79 0.51
N GLY A 77 12.66 19.32 -0.58
CA GLY A 77 12.43 18.54 -1.79
C GLY A 77 13.71 17.95 -2.37
N LEU A 78 13.65 16.71 -2.83
CA LEU A 78 14.77 16.01 -3.44
C LEU A 78 15.06 16.59 -4.84
N PRO A 79 16.30 17.00 -5.13
CA PRO A 79 16.69 17.39 -6.48
C PRO A 79 16.55 16.20 -7.45
N GLY A 80 15.99 16.47 -8.64
CA GLY A 80 15.82 15.45 -9.66
C GLY A 80 14.71 14.43 -9.39
N ALA A 81 13.87 14.64 -8.37
CA ALA A 81 12.70 13.82 -8.13
C ALA A 81 11.83 13.72 -9.40
N SER A 82 11.31 12.54 -9.67
CA SER A 82 10.54 12.24 -10.88
C SER A 82 9.19 11.60 -10.52
N ARG A 83 8.21 11.87 -11.38
CA ARG A 83 6.92 11.19 -11.32
C ARG A 83 7.08 9.68 -11.49
N PHE A 84 7.82 9.25 -12.51
CA PHE A 84 8.04 7.84 -12.83
C PHE A 84 9.34 7.34 -12.22
N ALA A 85 9.28 6.14 -11.69
CA ALA A 85 10.37 5.49 -10.98
C ALA A 85 10.38 3.97 -11.26
N PRO A 86 11.43 3.22 -10.88
CA PRO A 86 11.55 1.80 -11.18
C PRO A 86 10.39 0.91 -10.70
N ALA A 87 9.72 1.26 -9.60
CA ALA A 87 8.59 0.47 -9.12
C ALA A 87 7.23 0.95 -9.66
N GLY A 88 7.12 2.16 -10.18
CA GLY A 88 5.86 2.70 -10.68
C GLY A 88 5.86 4.22 -10.78
N GLU A 89 4.85 4.87 -10.23
CA GLU A 89 4.69 6.32 -10.40
C GLU A 89 4.04 7.01 -9.19
N ILE A 90 4.10 8.35 -9.21
CA ILE A 90 3.29 9.25 -8.40
C ILE A 90 2.29 9.93 -9.34
N MET A 91 1.05 9.44 -9.42
CA MET A 91 0.03 9.93 -10.34
C MET A 91 -0.62 11.20 -9.81
N PRO A 92 -0.82 12.27 -10.63
CA PRO A 92 -1.56 13.46 -10.19
C PRO A 92 -3.06 13.19 -10.09
N GLU A 93 -3.76 14.01 -9.28
CA GLU A 93 -5.17 13.82 -8.95
C GLU A 93 -6.10 13.82 -10.17
N ASP A 94 -5.91 14.72 -11.15
CA ASP A 94 -6.78 14.76 -12.33
C ASP A 94 -6.76 13.44 -13.12
N GLU A 95 -5.57 12.87 -13.28
CA GLU A 95 -5.43 11.57 -13.94
C GLU A 95 -6.01 10.44 -13.10
N PHE A 96 -5.80 10.48 -11.77
CA PHE A 96 -6.33 9.47 -10.87
C PHE A 96 -7.87 9.47 -10.84
N LEU A 97 -8.51 10.64 -10.81
CA LEU A 97 -9.97 10.74 -10.91
C LEU A 97 -10.47 10.23 -12.27
N GLY A 98 -9.76 10.52 -13.35
CA GLY A 98 -10.04 9.92 -14.65
C GLY A 98 -9.89 8.41 -14.65
N LEU A 99 -8.83 7.88 -14.03
CA LEU A 99 -8.64 6.45 -13.87
C LEU A 99 -9.79 5.82 -13.06
N MET A 100 -10.21 6.45 -11.96
CA MET A 100 -11.35 5.99 -11.18
C MET A 100 -12.61 5.92 -12.06
N ALA A 101 -12.88 6.92 -12.89
CA ALA A 101 -14.03 6.94 -13.80
C ALA A 101 -13.97 5.83 -14.86
N VAL A 102 -12.77 5.56 -15.41
CA VAL A 102 -12.55 4.43 -16.34
C VAL A 102 -12.81 3.07 -15.68
N LEU A 103 -12.49 2.94 -14.40
CA LEU A 103 -12.62 1.68 -13.65
C LEU A 103 -13.97 1.52 -12.94
N ASP A 104 -14.82 2.53 -12.98
CA ASP A 104 -16.12 2.52 -12.33
C ASP A 104 -17.15 1.74 -13.17
N ASP A 105 -17.54 0.55 -12.70
CA ASP A 105 -18.50 -0.31 -13.39
C ASP A 105 -19.95 0.07 -13.12
N PHE A 106 -20.20 0.82 -12.04
CA PHE A 106 -21.55 1.17 -11.61
C PHE A 106 -22.00 2.55 -12.06
N GLY A 107 -21.10 3.34 -12.67
CA GLY A 107 -21.40 4.72 -13.08
C GLY A 107 -21.68 5.63 -11.87
N LEU A 108 -20.94 5.42 -10.78
CA LEU A 108 -21.09 6.17 -9.54
C LEU A 108 -20.45 7.55 -9.63
N LEU A 109 -19.36 7.65 -10.37
CA LEU A 109 -18.56 8.86 -10.51
C LEU A 109 -19.05 9.69 -11.71
N THR A 110 -19.51 10.90 -11.44
CA THR A 110 -19.79 11.90 -12.49
C THR A 110 -18.72 12.96 -12.44
N ILE A 111 -18.13 13.28 -13.58
CA ILE A 111 -17.09 14.30 -13.74
C ILE A 111 -17.54 15.36 -14.77
N SER A 112 -17.16 16.63 -14.53
CA SER A 112 -17.48 17.71 -15.48
C SER A 112 -16.73 17.54 -16.79
N ASP A 113 -17.26 18.09 -17.89
CA ASP A 113 -16.64 18.03 -19.21
C ASP A 113 -15.17 18.49 -19.17
N ALA A 114 -14.90 19.63 -18.50
CA ALA A 114 -13.55 20.15 -18.38
C ALA A 114 -12.59 19.22 -17.61
N ALA A 115 -13.08 18.51 -16.58
CA ALA A 115 -12.28 17.53 -15.85
C ALA A 115 -12.05 16.26 -16.70
N ALA A 116 -13.07 15.80 -17.43
CA ALA A 116 -12.95 14.68 -18.33
C ALA A 116 -11.97 14.94 -19.47
N ASP A 117 -11.98 16.16 -20.05
CA ASP A 117 -11.06 16.56 -21.11
C ASP A 117 -9.60 16.56 -20.61
N ARG A 118 -9.34 17.12 -19.44
CA ARG A 118 -7.98 17.09 -18.85
C ARG A 118 -7.52 15.67 -18.54
N ALA A 119 -8.35 14.89 -17.87
CA ALA A 119 -8.03 13.51 -17.54
C ALA A 119 -7.83 12.65 -18.80
N GLY A 120 -8.69 12.81 -19.80
CA GLY A 120 -8.59 12.09 -21.07
C GLY A 120 -7.32 12.42 -21.85
N ALA A 121 -6.96 13.69 -21.95
CA ALA A 121 -5.71 14.12 -22.60
C ALA A 121 -4.48 13.56 -21.86
N ALA A 122 -4.46 13.63 -20.54
CA ALA A 122 -3.35 13.14 -19.73
C ALA A 122 -3.23 11.61 -19.79
N LEU A 123 -4.34 10.87 -19.63
CA LEU A 123 -4.35 9.41 -19.71
C LEU A 123 -4.04 8.89 -21.11
N ALA A 124 -4.43 9.60 -22.17
CA ALA A 124 -4.06 9.23 -23.54
C ALA A 124 -2.55 9.32 -23.78
N GLY A 125 -1.85 10.25 -23.11
CA GLY A 125 -0.40 10.38 -23.12
C GLY A 125 0.33 9.46 -22.14
N HIS A 126 -0.39 8.74 -21.30
CA HIS A 126 0.19 7.91 -20.26
C HIS A 126 0.83 6.63 -20.83
N PRO A 127 1.98 6.14 -20.29
CA PRO A 127 2.61 4.88 -20.76
C PRO A 127 1.66 3.68 -20.76
N LEU A 128 0.69 3.65 -19.85
CA LEU A 128 -0.31 2.59 -19.73
C LEU A 128 -1.58 2.82 -20.57
N ALA A 129 -1.67 3.88 -21.39
CA ALA A 129 -2.88 4.24 -22.16
C ALA A 129 -3.45 3.05 -22.95
N LYS A 130 -2.58 2.22 -23.55
CA LYS A 130 -2.95 1.01 -24.31
C LYS A 130 -3.73 -0.04 -23.49
N ARG A 131 -3.70 0.05 -22.16
CA ARG A 131 -4.35 -0.87 -21.22
C ARG A 131 -5.64 -0.30 -20.62
N LEU A 132 -6.00 0.93 -20.98
CA LEU A 132 -7.15 1.65 -20.44
C LEU A 132 -8.23 1.81 -21.51
N ASP A 133 -9.47 1.55 -21.15
CA ASP A 133 -10.64 1.83 -21.99
C ASP A 133 -11.09 3.29 -21.75
N LEU A 134 -10.43 4.22 -22.46
CA LEU A 134 -10.67 5.66 -22.28
C LEU A 134 -12.06 6.12 -22.75
N ASP A 135 -12.76 5.35 -23.59
CA ASP A 135 -14.14 5.66 -24.01
C ASP A 135 -15.12 5.66 -22.82
N ARG A 136 -14.72 5.05 -21.71
CA ARG A 136 -15.50 5.06 -20.47
C ARG A 136 -15.52 6.42 -19.78
N LEU A 137 -14.56 7.30 -20.04
CA LEU A 137 -14.59 8.68 -19.54
C LEU A 137 -15.80 9.45 -20.05
N ASP A 138 -16.20 9.23 -21.30
CA ASP A 138 -17.37 9.89 -21.88
C ASP A 138 -18.67 9.49 -21.17
N LYS A 139 -18.74 8.27 -20.64
CA LYS A 139 -19.89 7.79 -19.86
C LYS A 139 -19.98 8.42 -18.47
N ALA A 140 -18.87 8.90 -17.94
CA ALA A 140 -18.80 9.57 -16.64
C ALA A 140 -19.07 11.08 -16.73
N ARG A 141 -19.15 11.66 -17.94
CA ARG A 141 -19.44 13.08 -18.15
C ARG A 141 -20.84 13.43 -17.71
N GLY A 142 -20.99 14.56 -17.06
CA GLY A 142 -22.32 15.03 -16.68
C GLY A 142 -22.32 16.32 -15.86
N ASP A 143 -23.52 16.74 -15.51
CA ASP A 143 -23.72 17.91 -14.64
C ASP A 143 -23.43 17.53 -13.18
N VAL A 144 -22.24 17.90 -12.73
CA VAL A 144 -21.76 17.62 -11.36
C VAL A 144 -22.65 18.29 -10.31
N GLU A 145 -23.18 19.50 -10.59
CA GLU A 145 -24.03 20.21 -9.65
C GLU A 145 -25.40 19.54 -9.51
N ALA A 146 -25.98 19.10 -10.62
CA ALA A 146 -27.23 18.35 -10.59
C ALA A 146 -27.07 17.03 -9.82
N VAL A 147 -26.01 16.27 -10.09
CA VAL A 147 -25.73 15.02 -9.36
C VAL A 147 -25.45 15.28 -7.89
N ALA A 148 -24.68 16.32 -7.56
CA ALA A 148 -24.37 16.67 -6.18
C ALA A 148 -25.59 17.10 -5.36
N ALA A 149 -26.67 17.51 -6.01
CA ALA A 149 -27.95 17.83 -5.36
C ALA A 149 -28.81 16.60 -5.04
N GLU A 150 -28.47 15.43 -5.59
CA GLU A 150 -29.23 14.20 -5.33
C GLU A 150 -28.99 13.68 -3.91
N PRO A 151 -30.04 13.11 -3.25
CA PRO A 151 -29.87 12.47 -1.96
C PRO A 151 -28.81 11.36 -1.99
N GLY A 152 -27.90 11.38 -1.03
CA GLY A 152 -26.83 10.37 -0.93
C GLY A 152 -25.61 10.62 -1.84
N ALA A 153 -25.61 11.69 -2.65
CA ALA A 153 -24.43 12.06 -3.42
C ALA A 153 -23.32 12.61 -2.53
N THR A 154 -22.07 12.34 -2.93
CA THR A 154 -20.87 12.94 -2.34
C THR A 154 -20.19 13.78 -3.40
N ARG A 155 -19.99 15.07 -3.13
CA ARG A 155 -19.25 15.96 -4.01
C ARG A 155 -17.76 15.86 -3.75
N ILE A 156 -16.98 15.74 -4.82
CA ILE A 156 -15.51 15.72 -4.74
C ILE A 156 -14.98 17.04 -5.26
N GLY A 157 -14.76 18.01 -4.36
CA GLY A 157 -14.21 19.32 -4.68
C GLY A 157 -14.86 19.95 -5.92
N ASN A 158 -14.06 20.49 -6.84
CA ASN A 158 -14.51 21.07 -8.11
C ASN A 158 -14.38 20.08 -9.30
N ARG A 159 -14.12 18.80 -9.07
CA ARG A 159 -13.68 17.87 -10.12
C ARG A 159 -14.70 16.79 -10.45
N GLY A 160 -15.62 16.52 -9.56
CA GLY A 160 -16.63 15.52 -9.79
C GLY A 160 -17.62 15.40 -8.64
N ALA A 161 -18.62 14.56 -8.80
CA ALA A 161 -19.57 14.18 -7.79
C ALA A 161 -19.83 12.68 -7.87
N MET A 162 -20.05 12.08 -6.72
CA MET A 162 -20.49 10.69 -6.63
C MET A 162 -21.91 10.65 -6.14
N ARG A 163 -22.64 9.71 -6.65
CA ARG A 163 -23.96 9.33 -6.15
C ARG A 163 -24.01 7.84 -5.86
N CYS A 164 -24.85 7.46 -4.94
CA CYS A 164 -25.33 6.10 -4.92
C CYS A 164 -26.28 5.92 -6.10
N GLY A 165 -26.16 4.91 -6.93
CA GLY A 165 -27.01 4.64 -8.08
C GLY A 165 -28.49 4.46 -7.69
N GLU A 166 -29.35 4.12 -8.60
CA GLU A 166 -30.81 4.28 -8.49
C GLU A 166 -31.54 3.27 -7.60
N GLN A 167 -30.90 2.20 -7.20
CA GLN A 167 -31.57 1.09 -6.50
C GLN A 167 -31.26 1.07 -5.02
N PHE A 168 -31.20 2.24 -4.42
CA PHE A 168 -30.46 2.30 -3.21
C PHE A 168 -31.21 1.84 -2.00
N ASP A 169 -30.67 0.81 -1.50
CA ASP A 169 -30.59 0.55 -0.08
C ASP A 169 -29.93 1.76 0.62
N GLU A 170 -30.65 2.41 1.55
CA GLU A 170 -30.17 3.54 2.35
C GLU A 170 -28.85 3.23 3.09
N SER A 171 -28.45 1.97 3.16
CA SER A 171 -27.20 1.51 3.76
C SER A 171 -25.98 1.66 2.85
N LEU A 172 -26.17 1.84 1.55
CA LEU A 172 -25.10 2.05 0.57
C LEU A 172 -24.74 3.54 0.49
N LEU A 173 -23.75 3.95 1.22
CA LEU A 173 -23.26 5.33 1.20
C LEU A 173 -22.26 5.52 0.06
N SER A 174 -22.43 6.61 -0.69
CA SER A 174 -21.51 6.99 -1.77
C SER A 174 -20.05 7.00 -1.35
N VAL A 175 -19.78 7.44 -0.13
CA VAL A 175 -18.42 7.48 0.43
C VAL A 175 -17.82 6.08 0.65
N VAL A 176 -18.61 5.08 0.99
CA VAL A 176 -18.16 3.68 1.13
C VAL A 176 -17.82 3.11 -0.26
N LEU A 177 -18.67 3.41 -1.24
CA LEU A 177 -18.41 3.00 -2.63
C LEU A 177 -17.17 3.70 -3.20
N LEU A 178 -16.97 4.97 -2.88
CA LEU A 178 -15.76 5.73 -3.26
C LEU A 178 -14.50 5.17 -2.59
N ASP A 179 -14.57 4.76 -1.33
CA ASP A 179 -13.47 4.07 -0.64
C ASP A 179 -13.05 2.79 -1.40
N ASN A 180 -14.02 2.00 -1.83
CA ASN A 180 -13.75 0.78 -2.59
C ASN A 180 -13.23 1.07 -4.00
N LEU A 181 -13.77 2.08 -4.67
CA LEU A 181 -13.31 2.48 -6.01
C LEU A 181 -11.88 3.03 -5.98
N SER A 182 -11.52 3.82 -4.96
CA SER A 182 -10.15 4.31 -4.80
C SER A 182 -9.14 3.19 -4.53
N ALA A 183 -9.51 2.21 -3.71
CA ALA A 183 -8.68 1.02 -3.46
C ALA A 183 -8.55 0.15 -4.72
N LYS A 184 -9.64 -0.05 -5.47
CA LYS A 184 -9.63 -0.72 -6.78
C LYS A 184 -8.70 -0.01 -7.77
N ALA A 185 -8.79 1.33 -7.85
CA ALA A 185 -8.02 2.11 -8.82
C ALA A 185 -6.52 2.07 -8.54
N THR A 186 -6.09 2.25 -7.29
CA THR A 186 -4.67 2.20 -6.93
C THR A 186 -4.09 0.80 -7.07
N ALA A 187 -4.83 -0.26 -6.70
CA ALA A 187 -4.39 -1.64 -6.91
C ALA A 187 -4.30 -1.98 -8.41
N THR A 188 -5.26 -1.53 -9.22
CA THR A 188 -5.24 -1.73 -10.68
C THR A 188 -4.05 -1.00 -11.30
N LEU A 189 -3.80 0.26 -10.92
CA LEU A 189 -2.64 1.01 -11.42
C LEU A 189 -1.34 0.26 -11.14
N ALA A 190 -1.16 -0.24 -9.92
CA ALA A 190 0.02 -1.03 -9.56
C ALA A 190 0.12 -2.32 -10.39
N LEU A 191 -0.99 -3.03 -10.61
CA LEU A 191 -1.02 -4.23 -11.45
C LEU A 191 -0.69 -3.92 -12.90
N LEU A 192 -1.19 -2.82 -13.47
CA LEU A 192 -0.89 -2.41 -14.83
C LEU A 192 0.60 -2.09 -15.02
N HIS A 193 1.23 -1.42 -14.05
CA HIS A 193 2.69 -1.22 -14.05
C HIS A 193 3.44 -2.55 -13.96
N LEU A 194 2.96 -3.50 -13.15
CA LEU A 194 3.57 -4.82 -13.06
C LEU A 194 3.55 -5.55 -14.40
N LEU A 195 2.40 -5.55 -15.07
CA LEU A 195 2.23 -6.18 -16.37
C LEU A 195 3.06 -5.51 -17.48
N ASP A 196 3.19 -4.18 -17.43
CA ASP A 196 4.02 -3.44 -18.39
C ASP A 196 5.52 -3.70 -18.17
N LYS A 197 5.95 -3.70 -16.91
CA LYS A 197 7.34 -3.97 -16.51
C LYS A 197 7.80 -5.39 -16.84
N THR A 198 6.90 -6.37 -16.70
CA THR A 198 7.27 -7.80 -16.83
C THR A 198 7.02 -8.38 -18.20
N ASP A 199 6.22 -7.73 -19.03
CA ASP A 199 5.74 -8.25 -20.31
C ASP A 199 5.09 -9.65 -20.18
N VAL A 200 4.51 -9.94 -19.02
CA VAL A 200 3.77 -11.19 -18.79
C VAL A 200 2.41 -11.11 -19.46
N ASP A 201 2.06 -12.15 -20.20
CA ASP A 201 0.69 -12.29 -20.72
C ASP A 201 -0.33 -12.30 -19.57
N PRO A 202 -1.23 -11.33 -19.50
CA PRO A 202 -2.27 -11.29 -18.47
C PRO A 202 -3.11 -12.56 -18.37
N LEU A 203 -3.36 -13.24 -19.49
CA LEU A 203 -4.12 -14.48 -19.55
C LEU A 203 -3.39 -15.66 -18.90
N SER A 204 -2.08 -15.54 -18.68
CA SER A 204 -1.28 -16.57 -18.03
C SER A 204 -1.26 -16.48 -16.50
N ILE A 205 -1.92 -15.49 -15.90
CA ILE A 205 -2.01 -15.33 -14.44
C ILE A 205 -3.37 -15.89 -13.98
N PRO A 206 -3.44 -17.10 -13.40
CA PRO A 206 -4.71 -17.75 -13.09
C PRO A 206 -5.32 -17.35 -11.75
N TYR A 207 -4.56 -16.69 -10.87
CA TYR A 207 -5.03 -16.37 -9.53
C TYR A 207 -4.48 -15.07 -8.98
N VAL A 208 -5.32 -14.32 -8.24
CA VAL A 208 -4.96 -13.05 -7.62
C VAL A 208 -5.37 -13.04 -6.15
N LEU A 209 -4.45 -12.64 -5.28
CA LEU A 209 -4.71 -12.41 -3.86
C LEU A 209 -4.75 -10.90 -3.58
N GLY A 210 -5.92 -10.41 -3.15
CA GLY A 210 -6.10 -9.05 -2.65
C GLY A 210 -5.73 -8.94 -1.18
N CYS A 211 -4.92 -7.94 -0.82
CA CYS A 211 -4.57 -7.67 0.59
C CYS A 211 -4.60 -6.18 0.92
N GLY A 212 -5.32 -5.38 0.12
CA GLY A 212 -5.44 -3.95 0.29
C GLY A 212 -6.51 -3.49 1.28
N GLU A 213 -6.71 -2.19 1.30
CA GLU A 213 -7.72 -1.52 2.10
C GLU A 213 -9.02 -1.45 1.31
N GLU A 214 -10.10 -1.83 1.92
CA GLU A 214 -11.45 -1.67 1.37
C GLU A 214 -12.42 -1.29 2.48
N ALA A 215 -13.53 -0.66 2.12
CA ALA A 215 -14.59 -0.40 3.07
C ALA A 215 -15.29 -1.69 3.49
N ILE A 216 -15.85 -1.67 4.70
CA ILE A 216 -16.47 -2.85 5.31
C ILE A 216 -17.84 -3.21 4.74
N GLY A 217 -18.25 -2.63 3.63
CA GLY A 217 -19.54 -2.86 3.02
C GLY A 217 -20.66 -2.03 3.64
N ASP A 218 -21.89 -2.46 3.43
CA ASP A 218 -23.09 -1.82 3.90
C ASP A 218 -23.57 -2.32 5.29
N ARG A 219 -24.78 -1.92 5.66
CA ARG A 219 -25.40 -2.33 6.91
C ARG A 219 -25.66 -3.84 7.00
N TYR A 220 -25.93 -4.49 5.89
CA TYR A 220 -26.27 -5.91 5.82
C TYR A 220 -25.06 -6.77 5.45
N GLN A 221 -24.26 -6.31 4.50
CA GLN A 221 -23.10 -7.02 3.99
C GLN A 221 -21.82 -6.50 4.68
N ARG A 222 -21.36 -7.23 5.66
CA ARG A 222 -20.17 -6.90 6.45
C ARG A 222 -18.97 -7.66 5.93
N GLY A 223 -17.99 -6.95 5.46
CA GLY A 223 -16.77 -7.51 4.90
C GLY A 223 -16.75 -7.35 3.39
N GLY A 224 -15.60 -7.56 2.82
CA GLY A 224 -15.33 -7.26 1.44
C GLY A 224 -15.87 -8.28 0.44
N GLY A 225 -15.76 -7.93 -0.82
CA GLY A 225 -16.19 -8.77 -1.93
C GLY A 225 -15.10 -8.97 -2.95
N ASN A 226 -14.16 -9.87 -2.78
CA ASN A 226 -13.16 -10.30 -3.75
C ASN A 226 -12.54 -9.15 -4.59
N MET A 227 -11.93 -8.19 -3.90
CA MET A 227 -11.22 -7.06 -4.51
C MET A 227 -10.11 -7.53 -5.46
N GLY A 228 -9.41 -8.62 -5.10
CA GLY A 228 -8.39 -9.21 -5.96
C GLY A 228 -8.94 -9.58 -7.34
N LYS A 229 -10.13 -10.19 -7.41
CA LYS A 229 -10.74 -10.58 -8.70
C LYS A 229 -11.18 -9.38 -9.53
N THR A 230 -11.75 -8.33 -8.91
CA THR A 230 -12.15 -7.13 -9.67
C THR A 230 -10.92 -6.37 -10.22
N VAL A 231 -9.82 -6.35 -9.48
CA VAL A 231 -8.54 -5.80 -9.95
C VAL A 231 -7.99 -6.64 -11.10
N ALA A 232 -8.07 -7.97 -11.00
CA ALA A 232 -7.67 -8.88 -12.08
C ALA A 232 -8.44 -8.61 -13.37
N GLU A 233 -9.76 -8.43 -13.31
CA GLU A 233 -10.59 -8.09 -14.46
C GLU A 233 -10.10 -6.79 -15.13
N LYS A 234 -9.85 -5.74 -14.35
CA LYS A 234 -9.36 -4.46 -14.88
C LYS A 234 -7.93 -4.52 -15.41
N GLY A 235 -7.13 -5.45 -14.91
CA GLY A 235 -5.80 -5.77 -15.44
C GLY A 235 -5.82 -6.64 -16.71
N GLY A 236 -6.99 -7.11 -17.14
CA GLY A 236 -7.11 -8.01 -18.29
C GLY A 236 -6.77 -9.47 -17.98
N LEU A 237 -6.70 -9.86 -16.71
CA LEU A 237 -6.44 -11.25 -16.28
C LEU A 237 -7.71 -12.09 -16.38
N LEU A 238 -8.25 -12.24 -17.60
CA LEU A 238 -9.60 -12.79 -17.82
C LEU A 238 -9.73 -14.27 -17.46
N GLN A 239 -8.63 -14.98 -17.28
CA GLN A 239 -8.61 -16.38 -16.82
C GLN A 239 -8.43 -16.49 -15.30
N ALA A 240 -8.29 -15.36 -14.59
CA ALA A 240 -8.02 -15.38 -13.16
C ALA A 240 -9.30 -15.53 -12.33
N SER A 241 -9.16 -16.23 -11.23
CA SER A 241 -9.98 -16.07 -10.04
C SER A 241 -9.17 -15.44 -8.92
N GLY A 242 -9.74 -15.29 -7.72
CA GLY A 242 -9.00 -14.68 -6.63
C GLY A 242 -9.70 -14.79 -5.28
N ALA A 243 -9.02 -14.31 -4.25
CA ALA A 243 -9.53 -14.15 -2.91
C ALA A 243 -8.87 -12.97 -2.22
N ASP A 244 -9.48 -12.48 -1.14
CA ASP A 244 -8.92 -11.40 -0.34
C ASP A 244 -8.46 -11.91 1.02
N ILE A 245 -7.29 -11.44 1.43
CA ILE A 245 -6.72 -11.68 2.76
C ILE A 245 -7.00 -10.46 3.62
N LYS A 246 -7.82 -10.61 4.65
CA LYS A 246 -8.24 -9.54 5.55
C LYS A 246 -7.61 -9.69 6.93
N ASN A 247 -6.62 -8.87 7.21
CA ASN A 247 -5.93 -8.85 8.51
C ASN A 247 -5.29 -7.48 8.80
N PHE A 248 -5.86 -6.41 8.27
CA PHE A 248 -5.31 -5.04 8.34
C PHE A 248 -3.82 -5.00 7.96
N CYS A 249 -2.99 -4.27 8.72
CA CYS A 249 -1.55 -4.14 8.45
C CYS A 249 -0.81 -5.49 8.42
N ALA A 250 -1.38 -6.53 9.03
CA ALA A 250 -0.83 -7.87 8.99
C ALA A 250 -1.20 -8.67 7.73
N ALA A 251 -2.07 -8.19 6.84
CA ALA A 251 -2.53 -8.94 5.67
C ALA A 251 -1.48 -9.18 4.56
N PRO A 252 -0.58 -8.22 4.25
CA PRO A 252 0.28 -8.34 3.07
C PRO A 252 1.28 -9.51 3.11
N VAL A 253 1.89 -9.79 4.26
CA VAL A 253 2.83 -10.92 4.36
C VAL A 253 2.11 -12.27 4.27
N PRO A 254 0.97 -12.52 4.96
CA PRO A 254 0.15 -13.71 4.70
C PRO A 254 -0.23 -13.89 3.24
N ALA A 255 -0.58 -12.80 2.53
CA ALA A 255 -0.90 -12.91 1.10
C ALA A 255 0.30 -13.39 0.28
N LEU A 256 1.49 -12.85 0.55
CA LEU A 256 2.73 -13.29 -0.11
C LEU A 256 3.08 -14.76 0.23
N VAL A 257 2.94 -15.15 1.50
CA VAL A 257 3.16 -16.53 1.95
C VAL A 257 2.17 -17.49 1.30
N MET A 258 0.89 -17.13 1.22
CA MET A 258 -0.14 -17.93 0.56
C MET A 258 0.12 -18.06 -0.94
N ALA A 259 0.50 -16.97 -1.62
CA ALA A 259 0.90 -17.01 -3.03
C ALA A 259 2.07 -17.97 -3.24
N GLY A 260 3.12 -17.86 -2.41
CA GLY A 260 4.27 -18.76 -2.43
C GLY A 260 3.88 -20.22 -2.20
N ALA A 261 3.00 -20.49 -1.23
CA ALA A 261 2.54 -21.83 -0.91
C ALA A 261 1.70 -22.45 -2.05
N LEU A 262 0.81 -21.67 -2.68
CA LEU A 262 0.00 -22.13 -3.82
C LEU A 262 0.89 -22.47 -5.02
N VAL A 263 1.91 -21.66 -5.29
CA VAL A 263 2.88 -21.90 -6.35
C VAL A 263 3.77 -23.12 -6.04
N ALA A 264 4.33 -23.19 -4.83
CA ALA A 264 5.20 -24.30 -4.42
C ALA A 264 4.48 -25.65 -4.38
N ALA A 265 3.17 -25.65 -4.06
CA ALA A 265 2.32 -26.84 -4.11
C ALA A 265 1.89 -27.22 -5.55
N GLY A 266 2.20 -26.41 -6.55
CA GLY A 266 1.82 -26.65 -7.94
C GLY A 266 0.32 -26.46 -8.23
N VAL A 267 -0.41 -25.74 -7.35
CA VAL A 267 -1.83 -25.42 -7.61
C VAL A 267 -1.94 -24.42 -8.75
N PHE A 268 -1.03 -23.43 -8.77
CA PHE A 268 -0.90 -22.46 -9.83
C PHE A 268 0.58 -22.30 -10.20
N GLU A 269 0.86 -21.99 -11.47
CA GLU A 269 2.22 -21.69 -11.91
C GLU A 269 2.67 -20.29 -11.46
N ARG A 270 1.71 -19.38 -11.35
CA ARG A 270 1.92 -18.00 -10.89
C ARG A 270 0.70 -17.44 -10.18
N VAL A 271 0.93 -16.53 -9.25
CA VAL A 271 -0.09 -15.82 -8.47
C VAL A 271 0.30 -14.35 -8.38
N ALA A 272 -0.62 -13.45 -8.69
CA ALA A 272 -0.43 -12.04 -8.41
C ALA A 272 -0.94 -11.71 -7.00
N VAL A 273 -0.22 -10.81 -6.31
CA VAL A 273 -0.66 -10.22 -5.03
C VAL A 273 -0.88 -8.74 -5.30
N VAL A 274 -2.05 -8.21 -4.91
CA VAL A 274 -2.41 -6.80 -5.15
C VAL A 274 -2.92 -6.14 -3.88
N ALA A 275 -2.62 -4.86 -3.70
CA ALA A 275 -3.11 -4.06 -2.59
C ALA A 275 -3.40 -2.63 -3.05
N GLY A 276 -4.53 -2.08 -2.64
CA GLY A 276 -4.91 -0.70 -2.92
C GLY A 276 -5.26 0.07 -1.66
N GLY A 277 -5.09 1.39 -1.69
CA GLY A 277 -5.34 2.30 -0.60
C GLY A 277 -6.75 2.89 -0.64
N SER A 278 -7.44 2.85 0.49
CA SER A 278 -8.76 3.44 0.66
C SER A 278 -8.67 4.93 1.02
N MET A 279 -9.51 5.72 0.40
CA MET A 279 -9.71 7.14 0.73
C MET A 279 -9.98 7.36 2.22
N ALA A 280 -10.59 6.41 2.92
CA ALA A 280 -10.86 6.49 4.36
C ALA A 280 -9.61 6.79 5.21
N LYS A 281 -8.41 6.51 4.71
CA LYS A 281 -7.13 6.72 5.40
C LYS A 281 -6.53 8.12 5.19
N LEU A 282 -7.03 8.87 4.22
CA LEU A 282 -6.54 10.23 3.96
C LEU A 282 -6.78 11.14 5.19
N GLY A 283 -5.81 11.98 5.47
CA GLY A 283 -5.88 12.97 6.54
C GLY A 283 -6.12 12.42 7.95
N MET A 284 -5.86 11.15 8.23
CA MET A 284 -6.13 10.56 9.56
C MET A 284 -5.45 11.30 10.71
N LYS A 285 -4.30 11.89 10.47
CA LYS A 285 -3.46 12.58 11.46
C LYS A 285 -3.40 14.09 11.25
N PHE A 286 -4.25 14.65 10.40
CA PHE A 286 -4.21 16.04 9.99
C PHE A 286 -4.16 17.04 11.17
N GLN A 287 -4.88 16.76 12.26
CA GLN A 287 -4.89 17.66 13.43
C GLN A 287 -3.51 17.77 14.09
N GLY A 288 -2.75 16.67 14.11
CA GLY A 288 -1.35 16.69 14.56
C GLY A 288 -0.46 17.53 13.64
N HIS A 289 -0.63 17.37 12.32
CA HIS A 289 0.10 18.16 11.33
C HIS A 289 -0.19 19.65 11.48
N LEU A 290 -1.47 20.05 11.48
CA LEU A 290 -1.86 21.47 11.64
C LEU A 290 -1.34 22.07 12.94
N LYS A 291 -1.43 21.33 14.05
CA LYS A 291 -0.92 21.78 15.35
C LYS A 291 0.58 22.13 15.34
N HIS A 292 1.35 21.47 14.51
CA HIS A 292 2.80 21.66 14.38
C HIS A 292 3.19 22.48 13.15
N GLY A 293 2.23 23.10 12.45
CA GLY A 293 2.49 23.92 11.26
C GLY A 293 3.01 23.09 10.07
N LEU A 294 2.69 21.79 10.03
CA LEU A 294 3.10 20.90 8.95
C LEU A 294 1.99 20.78 7.90
N PRO A 295 2.34 20.51 6.63
CA PRO A 295 1.35 20.18 5.63
C PRO A 295 0.65 18.86 5.97
N VAL A 296 -0.52 18.63 5.37
CA VAL A 296 -1.22 17.35 5.46
C VAL A 296 -0.46 16.33 4.61
N LEU A 297 0.31 15.45 5.26
CA LEU A 297 1.15 14.46 4.57
C LEU A 297 0.38 13.19 4.16
N GLU A 298 -0.83 13.01 4.67
CA GLU A 298 -1.73 11.89 4.30
C GLU A 298 -2.70 12.33 3.18
N ASP A 299 -2.15 12.86 2.09
CA ASP A 299 -2.83 13.34 0.89
C ASP A 299 -2.56 12.45 -0.34
N VAL A 300 -2.02 11.26 -0.12
CA VAL A 300 -1.72 10.27 -1.16
C VAL A 300 -2.36 8.92 -0.85
N LEU A 301 -2.75 8.22 -1.91
CA LEU A 301 -3.17 6.83 -1.86
C LEU A 301 -2.10 5.95 -2.46
N GLY A 302 -1.74 4.88 -1.77
CA GLY A 302 -0.78 3.90 -2.28
C GLY A 302 -1.45 2.74 -3.01
N GLY A 303 -0.70 2.09 -3.87
CA GLY A 303 -1.03 0.82 -4.48
C GLY A 303 0.20 -0.06 -4.59
N ALA A 304 0.02 -1.38 -4.56
CA ALA A 304 1.09 -2.35 -4.67
C ALA A 304 0.66 -3.55 -5.49
N ALA A 305 1.60 -4.13 -6.25
CA ALA A 305 1.43 -5.41 -6.87
C ALA A 305 2.73 -6.22 -6.84
N ALA A 306 2.61 -7.55 -6.78
CA ALA A 306 3.74 -8.46 -6.88
C ALA A 306 3.35 -9.69 -7.70
N LEU A 307 4.32 -10.29 -8.38
CA LEU A 307 4.18 -11.54 -9.11
C LEU A 307 5.01 -12.62 -8.44
N VAL A 308 4.35 -13.69 -8.04
CA VAL A 308 4.99 -14.89 -7.48
C VAL A 308 4.87 -16.00 -8.49
N GLU A 309 5.99 -16.61 -8.83
CA GLU A 309 6.10 -17.65 -9.85
C GLU A 309 6.92 -18.85 -9.34
N ARG A 310 6.86 -19.95 -10.05
CA ARG A 310 7.77 -21.07 -9.81
C ARG A 310 9.20 -20.68 -10.14
N ALA A 311 10.14 -21.16 -9.38
CA ALA A 311 11.57 -20.89 -9.60
C ALA A 311 12.08 -21.38 -10.96
N ASP A 312 11.42 -22.40 -11.54
CA ASP A 312 11.73 -22.93 -12.87
C ASP A 312 10.96 -22.23 -14.02
N SER A 313 10.31 -21.10 -13.77
CA SER A 313 9.57 -20.31 -14.78
C SER A 313 10.46 -19.61 -15.81
N GLY A 314 11.78 -19.62 -15.60
CA GLY A 314 12.76 -18.91 -16.42
C GLY A 314 12.94 -17.43 -16.05
N ARG A 315 12.25 -16.94 -15.01
CA ARG A 315 12.40 -15.59 -14.46
C ARG A 315 13.15 -15.64 -13.14
N ALA A 316 14.18 -14.82 -13.01
CA ALA A 316 14.93 -14.70 -11.76
C ALA A 316 14.14 -13.88 -10.72
N GLY A 317 14.34 -14.21 -9.46
CA GLY A 317 13.76 -13.48 -8.34
C GLY A 317 14.14 -14.12 -7.00
N PRO A 318 14.00 -13.38 -5.89
CA PRO A 318 14.26 -13.94 -4.57
C PRO A 318 13.29 -15.08 -4.22
N ARG A 319 13.85 -16.11 -3.59
CA ARG A 319 13.10 -17.26 -3.10
C ARG A 319 12.30 -16.90 -1.86
N ILE A 320 11.05 -17.32 -1.80
CA ILE A 320 10.20 -17.25 -0.61
C ILE A 320 10.51 -18.47 0.27
N ARG A 321 11.12 -18.24 1.43
CA ARG A 321 11.47 -19.31 2.38
C ARG A 321 10.24 -19.69 3.22
N LEU A 322 9.42 -20.60 2.69
CA LEU A 322 8.21 -21.09 3.35
C LEU A 322 8.50 -21.87 4.66
N ASP A 323 9.72 -22.36 4.83
CA ASP A 323 10.23 -22.97 6.07
C ASP A 323 10.64 -21.95 7.15
N ALA A 324 10.74 -20.67 6.76
CA ALA A 324 11.10 -19.55 7.64
C ALA A 324 9.93 -18.60 7.94
N VAL A 325 8.70 -19.09 7.88
CA VAL A 325 7.52 -18.28 8.21
C VAL A 325 7.40 -18.12 9.72
N GLY A 326 7.48 -16.86 10.21
CA GLY A 326 7.12 -16.51 11.58
C GLY A 326 5.62 -16.25 11.68
N ARG A 327 5.00 -16.67 12.77
CA ARG A 327 3.56 -16.47 13.03
C ARG A 327 3.30 -16.08 14.47
N HIS A 328 2.49 -15.09 14.67
CA HIS A 328 2.02 -14.70 15.99
C HIS A 328 0.88 -15.63 16.41
N THR A 329 1.15 -16.56 17.29
CA THR A 329 0.13 -17.50 17.77
C THR A 329 -0.74 -16.87 18.85
N VAL A 330 -1.93 -17.41 19.06
CA VAL A 330 -2.85 -16.96 20.12
C VAL A 330 -2.16 -16.94 21.49
N ALA A 331 -1.29 -17.92 21.75
CA ALA A 331 -0.58 -18.05 23.02
C ALA A 331 0.66 -17.15 23.14
N ALA A 332 1.10 -16.49 22.07
CA ALA A 332 2.37 -15.72 22.08
C ALA A 332 2.30 -14.44 22.92
N GLY A 333 1.09 -13.95 23.23
CA GLY A 333 0.88 -12.70 23.94
C GLY A 333 0.98 -11.45 23.06
N GLY A 334 0.44 -10.32 23.53
CA GLY A 334 0.32 -9.07 22.75
C GLY A 334 1.42 -8.03 22.98
N ALA A 335 2.38 -8.28 23.87
CA ALA A 335 3.45 -7.33 24.12
C ALA A 335 4.43 -7.27 22.93
N GLN A 336 4.96 -6.08 22.62
CA GLN A 336 5.85 -5.83 21.51
C GLN A 336 6.99 -6.85 21.39
N ALA A 337 7.67 -7.15 22.49
CA ALA A 337 8.77 -8.11 22.52
C ALA A 337 8.30 -9.55 22.20
N GLN A 338 7.13 -9.95 22.68
CA GLN A 338 6.55 -11.27 22.42
C GLN A 338 6.17 -11.41 20.94
N VAL A 339 5.56 -10.38 20.36
CA VAL A 339 5.24 -10.36 18.92
C VAL A 339 6.50 -10.47 18.09
N MET A 340 7.54 -9.68 18.38
CA MET A 340 8.80 -9.75 17.62
C MET A 340 9.58 -11.05 17.88
N GLN A 341 9.45 -11.65 19.07
CA GLN A 341 10.01 -12.99 19.31
C GLN A 341 9.40 -14.01 18.35
N ALA A 342 8.06 -14.04 18.23
CA ALA A 342 7.36 -14.96 17.35
C ALA A 342 7.63 -14.71 15.85
N LEU A 343 7.83 -13.44 15.48
CA LEU A 343 7.97 -13.05 14.07
C LEU A 343 9.42 -12.99 13.58
N ALA A 344 10.38 -12.80 14.45
CA ALA A 344 11.80 -12.70 14.05
C ALA A 344 12.66 -13.81 14.68
N LEU A 345 12.69 -13.94 16.00
CA LEU A 345 13.57 -14.89 16.67
C LEU A 345 13.21 -16.36 16.34
N GLU A 346 11.96 -16.73 16.46
CA GLU A 346 11.55 -18.13 16.28
C GLU A 346 11.82 -18.66 14.86
N PRO A 347 11.46 -17.94 13.75
CA PRO A 347 11.77 -18.43 12.41
C PRO A 347 13.27 -18.51 12.13
N LEU A 348 14.07 -17.53 12.59
CA LEU A 348 15.53 -17.57 12.43
C LEU A 348 16.16 -18.71 13.22
N SER A 349 15.73 -18.93 14.46
CA SER A 349 16.22 -20.04 15.29
C SER A 349 15.92 -21.41 14.67
N ARG A 350 14.77 -21.59 14.01
CA ARG A 350 14.47 -22.85 13.30
C ARG A 350 15.43 -23.14 12.15
N LEU A 351 15.97 -22.09 11.53
CA LEU A 351 16.95 -22.22 10.44
C LEU A 351 18.39 -22.20 10.94
N GLY A 352 18.64 -21.97 12.24
CA GLY A 352 19.98 -21.78 12.78
C GLY A 352 20.68 -20.52 12.25
N LEU A 353 19.90 -19.49 11.86
CA LEU A 353 20.40 -18.24 11.31
C LEU A 353 20.50 -17.18 12.42
N PRO A 354 21.66 -16.50 12.58
CA PRO A 354 21.79 -15.36 13.47
C PRO A 354 21.07 -14.14 12.86
N PHE A 355 20.61 -13.20 13.69
CA PHE A 355 20.03 -11.95 13.25
C PHE A 355 20.95 -11.13 12.34
N SER A 356 22.24 -11.17 12.60
CA SER A 356 23.27 -10.48 11.81
C SER A 356 23.43 -11.02 10.39
N SER A 357 22.89 -12.19 10.08
CA SER A 357 22.84 -12.75 8.71
C SER A 357 21.69 -12.23 7.85
N ILE A 358 20.83 -11.41 8.41
CA ILE A 358 19.73 -10.76 7.69
C ILE A 358 20.18 -9.36 7.31
N ASP A 359 20.28 -9.07 6.02
CA ASP A 359 20.75 -7.77 5.54
C ASP A 359 19.73 -6.67 5.82
N ASP A 360 18.45 -6.96 5.59
CA ASP A 360 17.38 -6.00 5.77
C ASP A 360 16.22 -6.59 6.55
N PHE A 361 15.86 -5.94 7.65
CA PHE A 361 14.56 -6.14 8.30
C PHE A 361 13.60 -5.04 7.85
N ALA A 362 12.45 -5.41 7.31
CA ALA A 362 11.38 -4.48 7.00
C ALA A 362 10.15 -4.81 7.86
N THR A 363 9.71 -3.84 8.66
CA THR A 363 8.53 -3.95 9.52
C THR A 363 7.40 -3.06 8.98
N GLU A 364 6.50 -2.53 9.83
CA GLU A 364 5.61 -1.44 9.46
C GLU A 364 6.44 -0.16 9.27
N LEU A 365 6.54 0.30 8.03
CA LEU A 365 7.43 1.40 7.62
C LEU A 365 6.71 2.76 7.64
N HIS A 366 5.89 2.99 8.66
CA HIS A 366 5.21 4.28 8.84
C HIS A 366 6.19 5.45 8.86
N ASN A 367 5.90 6.46 8.06
CA ASN A 367 6.68 7.69 8.02
C ASN A 367 6.60 8.42 9.38
N PRO A 368 7.74 8.68 10.06
CA PRO A 368 7.74 9.35 11.35
C PRO A 368 7.26 10.81 11.27
N GLU A 369 7.39 11.51 10.14
CA GLU A 369 6.84 12.86 9.98
C GLU A 369 5.30 12.85 9.97
N ILE A 370 4.67 11.70 9.67
CA ILE A 370 3.23 11.51 9.82
C ILE A 370 2.86 11.09 11.25
N THR A 371 3.67 10.23 11.87
CA THR A 371 3.27 9.56 13.13
C THR A 371 3.70 10.30 14.39
N GLU A 372 4.83 10.98 14.38
CA GLU A 372 5.36 11.72 15.54
C GLU A 372 4.47 12.93 15.93
N PRO A 373 3.99 13.79 14.99
CA PRO A 373 3.13 14.93 15.35
C PRO A 373 1.83 14.53 16.06
N GLN A 374 1.36 13.30 15.85
CA GLN A 374 0.17 12.75 16.50
C GLN A 374 0.49 11.94 17.76
N GLY A 375 1.74 11.90 18.20
CA GLY A 375 2.18 11.21 19.41
C GLY A 375 2.36 9.70 19.28
N SER A 376 2.33 9.15 18.06
CA SER A 376 2.59 7.72 17.84
C SER A 376 4.10 7.38 17.80
N GLY A 377 4.97 8.39 17.66
CA GLY A 377 6.42 8.25 17.61
C GLY A 377 6.93 7.54 16.36
N ASN A 378 8.23 7.28 16.31
CA ASN A 378 8.87 6.54 15.21
C ASN A 378 8.61 5.03 15.38
N VAL A 379 7.64 4.51 14.63
CA VAL A 379 7.20 3.11 14.73
C VAL A 379 8.27 2.13 14.23
N PRO A 380 8.90 2.32 13.06
CA PRO A 380 9.96 1.43 12.58
C PRO A 380 11.15 1.36 13.55
N ASP A 381 11.66 2.48 14.02
CA ASP A 381 12.78 2.51 14.96
C ASP A 381 12.51 1.68 16.22
N ARG A 382 11.31 1.81 16.81
CA ARG A 382 10.94 1.00 17.97
C ARG A 382 10.92 -0.50 17.68
N ASN A 383 10.45 -0.88 16.49
CA ASN A 383 10.44 -2.27 16.07
C ASN A 383 11.88 -2.82 15.96
N TYR A 384 12.77 -2.07 15.31
CA TYR A 384 14.17 -2.50 15.13
C TYR A 384 14.95 -2.54 16.44
N ARG A 385 14.74 -1.59 17.35
CA ARG A 385 15.31 -1.66 18.70
C ARG A 385 14.85 -2.92 19.45
N THR A 386 13.61 -3.34 19.24
CA THR A 386 13.11 -4.60 19.83
C THR A 386 13.81 -5.81 19.19
N ILE A 387 13.98 -5.81 17.86
CA ILE A 387 14.72 -6.87 17.15
C ILE A 387 16.19 -6.91 17.61
N ALA A 388 16.87 -5.77 17.72
CA ALA A 388 18.24 -5.69 18.25
C ALA A 388 18.35 -6.24 19.68
N ALA A 389 17.37 -5.93 20.55
CA ALA A 389 17.36 -6.48 21.90
C ALA A 389 17.17 -8.02 21.91
N LEU A 390 16.42 -8.57 20.95
CA LEU A 390 16.32 -10.02 20.77
C LEU A 390 17.62 -10.64 20.24
N ALA A 391 18.33 -9.94 19.35
CA ALA A 391 19.64 -10.36 18.86
C ALA A 391 20.69 -10.41 20.00
N VAL A 392 20.69 -9.41 20.90
CA VAL A 392 21.51 -9.46 22.13
C VAL A 392 21.15 -10.65 23.02
N LYS A 393 19.82 -10.88 23.22
CA LYS A 393 19.35 -12.01 24.03
C LYS A 393 19.73 -13.37 23.42
N ALA A 394 19.80 -13.45 22.09
CA ALA A 394 20.24 -14.65 21.37
C ALA A 394 21.77 -14.83 21.39
N GLY A 395 22.53 -13.81 21.78
CA GLY A 395 23.98 -13.83 21.75
C GLY A 395 24.59 -13.54 20.37
N ASP A 396 23.82 -12.99 19.46
CA ASP A 396 24.26 -12.69 18.09
C ASP A 396 25.03 -11.36 17.99
N ILE A 397 24.70 -10.41 18.86
CA ILE A 397 25.38 -9.11 18.97
C ILE A 397 25.59 -8.71 20.43
N GLU A 398 26.54 -7.84 20.69
CA GLU A 398 26.72 -7.23 22.02
C GLU A 398 25.72 -6.08 22.25
N ARG A 399 25.42 -5.78 23.51
CA ARG A 399 24.52 -4.68 23.86
C ARG A 399 24.98 -3.30 23.36
N ALA A 400 26.30 -3.12 23.28
CA ALA A 400 26.92 -1.89 22.78
C ALA A 400 26.63 -1.67 21.28
N ASP A 401 26.43 -2.74 20.52
CA ASP A 401 26.30 -2.71 19.06
C ASP A 401 24.84 -2.54 18.59
N MET A 402 23.88 -2.45 19.52
CA MET A 402 22.45 -2.35 19.18
C MET A 402 22.11 -1.17 18.25
N ALA A 403 22.76 -0.01 18.45
CA ALA A 403 22.49 1.17 17.63
C ALA A 403 23.01 0.97 16.20
N GLU A 404 24.21 0.44 16.04
CA GLU A 404 24.80 0.09 14.76
C GLU A 404 23.99 -0.98 14.03
N PHE A 405 23.53 -2.00 14.77
CA PHE A 405 22.62 -3.02 14.22
C PHE A 405 21.33 -2.41 13.64
N VAL A 406 20.69 -1.50 14.37
CA VAL A 406 19.46 -0.83 13.91
C VAL A 406 19.75 -0.01 12.66
N GLU A 407 20.84 0.73 12.61
CA GLU A 407 21.23 1.55 11.46
C GLU A 407 21.54 0.68 10.24
N LYS A 408 22.25 -0.41 10.43
CA LYS A 408 22.70 -1.30 9.34
C LYS A 408 21.58 -2.17 8.79
N HIS A 409 20.71 -2.73 9.63
CA HIS A 409 19.75 -3.75 9.26
C HIS A 409 18.30 -3.27 9.23
N GLY A 410 17.97 -2.14 9.89
CA GLY A 410 16.65 -1.53 9.88
C GLY A 410 16.44 -0.59 8.69
N MET A 411 15.17 -0.32 8.38
CA MET A 411 14.77 0.66 7.36
C MET A 411 14.13 1.88 8.01
N PRO A 412 14.45 3.12 7.59
CA PRO A 412 13.67 4.27 8.00
C PRO A 412 12.22 4.12 7.54
N GLY A 413 11.28 4.74 8.24
CA GLY A 413 9.90 4.77 7.82
C GLY A 413 9.68 5.78 6.70
N TYR A 414 9.07 5.37 5.61
CA TYR A 414 8.81 6.22 4.44
C TYR A 414 7.42 6.02 3.84
N ALA A 415 6.65 5.07 4.34
CA ALA A 415 5.33 4.81 3.79
C ALA A 415 4.39 6.00 4.00
N PRO A 416 3.78 6.54 2.93
CA PRO A 416 3.02 7.80 2.98
C PRO A 416 1.67 7.68 3.67
N THR A 417 1.15 6.47 3.84
CA THR A 417 -0.14 6.18 4.45
C THR A 417 -0.01 5.09 5.50
N GLN A 418 -1.05 4.90 6.28
CA GLN A 418 -1.14 3.84 7.29
C GLN A 418 -1.94 2.65 6.77
N GLY A 419 -1.87 1.54 7.55
CA GLY A 419 -2.60 0.33 7.24
C GLY A 419 -1.80 -0.63 6.38
N HIS A 420 -2.47 -1.29 5.46
CA HIS A 420 -1.90 -2.38 4.65
C HIS A 420 -0.69 -1.95 3.83
N LEU A 421 -0.72 -0.73 3.28
CA LEU A 421 0.33 -0.21 2.39
C LEU A 421 1.55 0.35 3.12
N ALA A 422 1.46 0.56 4.43
CA ALA A 422 2.59 0.93 5.28
C ALA A 422 3.28 -0.30 5.91
N SER A 423 2.81 -1.51 5.63
CA SER A 423 3.45 -2.74 6.09
C SER A 423 4.73 -3.03 5.28
N SER A 424 5.42 -4.08 5.64
CA SER A 424 6.66 -4.49 4.96
C SER A 424 6.54 -4.78 3.46
N LEU A 425 5.31 -4.91 2.92
CA LEU A 425 5.09 -5.05 1.48
C LEU A 425 5.61 -3.83 0.70
N CYS A 426 5.60 -2.62 1.29
CA CYS A 426 6.15 -1.44 0.61
C CYS A 426 7.66 -1.52 0.39
N TYR A 427 8.37 -2.38 1.12
CA TYR A 427 9.79 -2.64 0.90
C TYR A 427 10.06 -3.71 -0.19
N LEU A 428 9.04 -4.41 -0.66
CA LEU A 428 9.22 -5.54 -1.58
C LEU A 428 9.96 -5.18 -2.89
N PRO A 429 9.73 -4.03 -3.56
CA PRO A 429 10.52 -3.66 -4.74
C PRO A 429 12.01 -3.53 -4.45
N HIS A 430 12.38 -2.90 -3.34
CA HIS A 430 13.77 -2.79 -2.89
C HIS A 430 14.38 -4.15 -2.57
N ALA A 431 13.62 -5.02 -1.88
CA ALA A 431 14.05 -6.37 -1.56
C ALA A 431 14.31 -7.20 -2.83
N VAL A 432 13.40 -7.15 -3.81
CA VAL A 432 13.57 -7.86 -5.09
C VAL A 432 14.80 -7.35 -5.82
N GLU A 433 15.00 -6.04 -5.92
CA GLU A 433 16.16 -5.44 -6.57
C GLU A 433 17.47 -5.87 -5.90
N ARG A 434 17.60 -5.66 -4.59
CA ARG A 434 18.83 -5.97 -3.83
C ARG A 434 19.19 -7.45 -3.83
N LEU A 435 18.18 -8.33 -3.69
CA LEU A 435 18.41 -9.77 -3.71
C LEU A 435 18.75 -10.28 -5.13
N THR A 436 18.22 -9.63 -6.16
CA THR A 436 18.51 -10.00 -7.55
C THR A 436 19.86 -9.46 -8.02
N SER A 437 20.25 -8.24 -7.61
CA SER A 437 21.57 -7.66 -7.91
C SER A 437 22.71 -8.33 -7.13
N GLY A 438 22.40 -8.95 -5.99
CA GLY A 438 23.39 -9.52 -5.08
C GLY A 438 23.90 -8.54 -4.01
N ASP A 439 23.23 -7.39 -3.85
CA ASP A 439 23.52 -6.41 -2.78
C ASP A 439 22.99 -6.86 -1.41
N ALA A 440 22.16 -7.88 -1.39
CA ALA A 440 21.67 -8.57 -0.21
C ALA A 440 21.56 -10.07 -0.46
N GLU A 441 21.72 -10.87 0.58
CA GLU A 441 21.50 -12.32 0.57
C GLU A 441 20.15 -12.68 1.21
N ARG A 442 19.72 -11.91 2.22
CA ARG A 442 18.51 -12.19 2.99
C ARG A 442 17.77 -10.93 3.41
N VAL A 443 16.48 -10.92 3.16
CA VAL A 443 15.57 -9.84 3.58
C VAL A 443 14.41 -10.46 4.37
N MET A 444 14.12 -9.94 5.56
CA MET A 444 13.00 -10.40 6.36
C MET A 444 11.87 -9.38 6.35
N LEU A 445 10.73 -9.79 5.79
CA LEU A 445 9.49 -9.00 5.79
C LEU A 445 8.65 -9.38 7.01
N ILE A 446 8.27 -8.40 7.81
CA ILE A 446 7.48 -8.57 9.04
C ILE A 446 6.26 -7.67 8.96
N ALA A 447 5.06 -8.26 8.92
CA ALA A 447 3.81 -7.54 9.02
C ALA A 447 3.12 -7.85 10.35
N LYS A 448 2.67 -6.84 11.05
CA LYS A 448 1.88 -7.01 12.28
C LYS A 448 0.75 -5.99 12.35
N GLY A 449 -0.33 -6.38 13.02
CA GLY A 449 -1.47 -5.54 13.30
C GLY A 449 -1.88 -5.68 14.76
N SER A 450 -2.05 -4.56 15.44
CA SER A 450 -2.47 -4.54 16.84
C SER A 450 -3.61 -3.56 17.10
N LEU A 451 -3.49 -2.31 16.65
CA LEU A 451 -4.43 -1.25 16.99
C LEU A 451 -5.84 -1.48 16.41
N PHE A 452 -5.92 -1.69 15.09
CA PHE A 452 -7.21 -1.87 14.42
C PHE A 452 -7.74 -3.29 14.59
N LEU A 453 -6.88 -4.31 14.55
CA LEU A 453 -7.25 -5.67 14.89
C LEU A 453 -7.78 -5.78 16.32
N GLY A 454 -7.14 -5.12 17.28
CA GLY A 454 -7.61 -5.08 18.66
C GLY A 454 -9.02 -4.51 18.81
N ARG A 455 -9.43 -3.57 17.96
CA ARG A 455 -10.79 -3.01 17.94
C ARG A 455 -11.81 -3.93 17.28
N MET A 456 -11.40 -4.71 16.27
CA MET A 456 -12.32 -5.54 15.50
C MET A 456 -12.43 -6.95 16.06
N SER A 457 -11.31 -7.63 16.30
CA SER A 457 -11.24 -9.01 16.77
C SER A 457 -10.74 -9.16 18.20
N GLN A 458 -10.32 -8.06 18.83
CA GLN A 458 -9.77 -8.00 20.19
C GLN A 458 -8.43 -8.77 20.34
N LEU A 459 -7.79 -9.08 19.23
CA LEU A 459 -6.50 -9.76 19.19
C LEU A 459 -5.48 -8.97 18.36
N SER A 460 -4.21 -9.16 18.65
CA SER A 460 -3.11 -8.79 17.76
C SER A 460 -2.80 -9.97 16.86
N ASP A 461 -2.26 -9.68 15.68
CA ASP A 461 -1.77 -10.72 14.78
C ASP A 461 -0.54 -10.24 14.01
N GLY A 462 0.19 -11.17 13.43
CA GLY A 462 1.34 -10.90 12.60
C GLY A 462 1.90 -12.14 11.93
N MET A 463 2.58 -11.91 10.83
CA MET A 463 3.32 -12.92 10.09
C MET A 463 4.62 -12.32 9.53
N SER A 464 5.64 -13.14 9.42
CA SER A 464 6.87 -12.78 8.74
C SER A 464 7.29 -13.85 7.74
N VAL A 465 8.10 -13.47 6.79
CA VAL A 465 8.70 -14.36 5.81
C VAL A 465 10.10 -13.90 5.46
N LEU A 466 10.99 -14.84 5.27
CA LEU A 466 12.35 -14.60 4.77
C LEU A 466 12.33 -14.72 3.24
N LEU A 467 12.85 -13.70 2.58
CA LEU A 467 13.24 -13.74 1.18
C LEU A 467 14.74 -13.97 1.11
N GLU A 468 15.17 -14.88 0.27
CA GLU A 468 16.57 -15.24 0.09
C GLU A 468 16.94 -15.13 -1.38
N ARG A 469 18.16 -14.70 -1.66
CA ARG A 469 18.70 -14.62 -3.01
C ARG A 469 18.47 -15.94 -3.74
N GLY A 470 17.97 -15.87 -4.96
CA GLY A 470 17.84 -17.03 -5.85
C GLY A 470 19.23 -17.54 -6.24
N SER A 471 19.37 -18.85 -6.34
CA SER A 471 20.59 -19.51 -6.80
C SER A 471 20.79 -19.34 -8.32
#